data_9c951489ec3558717ce5f0e41a02709e
#
_entry.id   9c951489ec3558717ce5f0e41a02709e
#
_cell.length_a   1.000
_cell.length_b   1.000
_cell.length_c   1.000
_cell.angle_alpha   90.00
_cell.angle_beta   90.00
_cell.angle_gamma   90.00
#
_symmetry.space_group_name_H-M   'P 1'
#
loop_
_entity.id
_entity.type
_entity.pdbx_description
1 polymer ?
#
loop_
_entity_poly.entity_id
_entity_poly.type
_entity_poly.pdbx_seq_one_letter_code
_entity_poly.pdbx_strand_id
1 'polypeptide(L)'
;SIDQLDDAINSMKKIVSNNLPGTTATIEFKTSYPPMEPTQANYDLLDKLEVINKSLGYGVLKPLDPSMRGAADISFVAPYVDAALAGMGPDGHGAHSEDEWLDLSTLPKTTSRAAILIYRLTR
;
A
#
# COMPACT_ATOMS: atom_id res chain seq x y z
N SER A 1 -7.87 1.11 8.00
CA SER A 1 -7.26 1.83 9.13
C SER A 1 -6.90 0.87 10.27
N ILE A 2 -6.10 1.34 11.22
CA ILE A 2 -5.79 0.59 12.44
C ILE A 2 -7.08 0.32 13.23
N ASP A 3 -7.94 1.33 13.37
CA ASP A 3 -9.22 1.19 14.08
C ASP A 3 -10.10 0.08 13.47
N GLN A 4 -10.16 -0.01 12.15
CA GLN A 4 -10.91 -1.08 11.47
C GLN A 4 -10.32 -2.47 11.76
N LEU A 5 -8.99 -2.58 11.84
CA LEU A 5 -8.33 -3.84 12.20
C LEU A 5 -8.66 -4.22 13.65
N ASP A 6 -8.58 -3.28 14.57
CA ASP A 6 -8.88 -3.51 15.99
C ASP A 6 -10.36 -3.88 16.19
N ASP A 7 -11.27 -3.22 15.50
CA ASP A 7 -12.69 -3.56 15.52
C ASP A 7 -12.97 -4.97 14.97
N ALA A 8 -12.30 -5.36 13.91
CA ALA A 8 -12.40 -6.70 13.35
C ALA A 8 -11.86 -7.76 14.33
N ILE A 9 -10.71 -7.52 14.95
CA ILE A 9 -10.11 -8.40 15.96
C ILE A 9 -11.05 -8.56 17.15
N ASN A 10 -11.60 -7.46 17.66
CA ASN A 10 -12.52 -7.48 18.79
C ASN A 10 -13.83 -8.22 18.45
N SER A 11 -14.34 -8.03 17.24
CA SER A 11 -15.52 -8.76 16.75
C SER A 11 -15.27 -10.26 16.65
N MET A 12 -14.11 -10.67 16.11
CA MET A 12 -13.71 -12.07 16.01
C MET A 12 -13.55 -12.71 17.39
N LYS A 13 -12.92 -12.03 18.35
CA LYS A 13 -12.81 -12.50 19.75
C LYS A 13 -14.18 -12.73 20.37
N LYS A 14 -15.12 -11.80 20.15
CA LYS A 14 -16.50 -11.92 20.65
C LYS A 14 -17.24 -13.11 20.03
N ILE A 15 -17.07 -13.35 18.73
CA ILE A 15 -17.67 -14.51 18.04
C ILE A 15 -17.12 -15.80 18.63
N VAL A 16 -15.80 -15.91 18.77
CA VAL A 16 -15.12 -17.12 19.27
C VAL A 16 -15.45 -17.40 20.73
N SER A 17 -15.81 -16.38 21.53
CA SER A 17 -16.24 -16.58 22.92
C SER A 17 -17.63 -17.22 23.06
N ASN A 18 -18.45 -17.24 22.00
CA ASN A 18 -19.77 -17.86 21.99
C ASN A 18 -19.66 -19.34 21.58
N ASN A 19 -19.39 -20.19 22.56
CA ASN A 19 -19.24 -21.63 22.33
C ASN A 19 -20.57 -22.38 22.52
N LEU A 20 -20.76 -23.45 21.76
CA LEU A 20 -21.84 -24.40 22.03
C LEU A 20 -21.56 -25.16 23.35
N PRO A 21 -22.62 -25.64 24.05
CA PRO A 21 -22.44 -26.42 25.25
C PRO A 21 -21.47 -27.59 25.04
N GLY A 22 -20.47 -27.71 25.90
CA GLY A 22 -19.47 -28.79 25.84
C GLY A 22 -18.35 -28.58 24.79
N THR A 23 -18.30 -27.39 24.15
CA THR A 23 -17.21 -27.05 23.22
C THR A 23 -16.43 -25.84 23.70
N THR A 24 -15.20 -25.74 23.20
CA THR A 24 -14.34 -24.54 23.38
C THR A 24 -13.69 -24.17 22.06
N ALA A 25 -13.51 -22.89 21.81
CA ALA A 25 -12.75 -22.37 20.67
C ALA A 25 -11.75 -21.31 21.13
N THR A 26 -10.61 -21.28 20.50
CA THR A 26 -9.59 -20.26 20.72
C THR A 26 -9.20 -19.61 19.40
N ILE A 27 -8.83 -18.34 19.45
CA ILE A 27 -8.32 -17.59 18.28
C ILE A 27 -7.00 -16.92 18.67
N GLU A 28 -6.00 -17.07 17.83
CA GLU A 28 -4.72 -16.40 17.95
C GLU A 28 -4.53 -15.46 16.77
N PHE A 29 -4.09 -14.24 17.06
CA PHE A 29 -3.79 -13.24 16.05
C PHE A 29 -2.29 -13.06 15.92
N LYS A 30 -1.78 -13.13 14.69
CA LYS A 30 -0.39 -12.81 14.38
C LYS A 30 -0.39 -11.50 13.60
N THR A 31 0.26 -10.48 14.15
CA THR A 31 0.47 -9.22 13.46
C THR A 31 1.51 -9.42 12.36
N SER A 32 1.18 -9.02 11.15
CA SER A 32 2.07 -9.01 10.01
C SER A 32 2.29 -7.55 9.58
N TYR A 33 1.82 -7.16 8.39
CA TYR A 33 1.94 -5.79 7.91
C TYR A 33 0.88 -4.90 8.56
N PRO A 34 1.25 -3.74 9.13
CA PRO A 34 0.28 -2.79 9.63
C PRO A 34 -0.51 -2.15 8.47
N PRO A 35 -1.75 -1.73 8.69
CA PRO A 35 -2.48 -0.94 7.70
C PRO A 35 -1.77 0.39 7.45
N MET A 36 -1.72 0.82 6.19
CA MET A 36 -1.29 2.16 5.80
C MET A 36 -2.50 2.98 5.37
N GLU A 37 -2.81 4.02 6.14
CA GLU A 37 -3.96 4.87 5.85
C GLU A 37 -3.67 5.84 4.69
N PRO A 38 -4.67 6.11 3.83
CA PRO A 38 -4.56 7.12 2.80
C PRO A 38 -4.74 8.52 3.41
N THR A 39 -3.66 9.14 3.85
CA THR A 39 -3.70 10.50 4.39
C THR A 39 -3.77 11.56 3.30
N GLN A 40 -4.22 12.79 3.65
CA GLN A 40 -4.20 13.90 2.69
C GLN A 40 -2.77 14.17 2.20
N ALA A 41 -1.76 14.06 3.06
CA ALA A 41 -0.37 14.24 2.67
C ALA A 41 0.11 13.20 1.63
N ASN A 42 -0.39 11.97 1.70
CA ASN A 42 -0.12 10.95 0.67
C ASN A 42 -0.73 11.35 -0.68
N TYR A 43 -1.96 11.90 -0.69
CA TYR A 43 -2.59 12.40 -1.91
C TYR A 43 -1.85 13.62 -2.47
N ASP A 44 -1.43 14.56 -1.63
CA ASP A 44 -0.65 15.74 -2.03
C ASP A 44 0.71 15.33 -2.64
N LEU A 45 1.33 14.28 -2.12
CA LEU A 45 2.55 13.71 -2.69
C LEU A 45 2.29 13.01 -4.04
N LEU A 46 1.16 12.31 -4.16
CA LEU A 46 0.72 11.71 -5.42
C LEU A 46 0.45 12.77 -6.49
N ASP A 47 -0.16 13.90 -6.13
CA ASP A 47 -0.42 15.00 -7.06
C ASP A 47 0.90 15.62 -7.59
N LYS A 48 1.91 15.77 -6.73
CA LYS A 48 3.24 16.18 -7.17
C LYS A 48 3.86 15.19 -8.16
N LEU A 49 3.68 13.89 -7.91
CA LEU A 49 4.15 12.84 -8.80
C LEU A 49 3.37 12.84 -10.12
N GLU A 50 2.05 13.10 -10.10
CA GLU A 50 1.22 13.21 -11.30
C GLU A 50 1.66 14.35 -12.21
N VAL A 51 1.99 15.52 -11.65
CA VAL A 51 2.55 16.65 -12.42
C VAL A 51 3.83 16.25 -13.15
N ILE A 52 4.71 15.52 -12.47
CA ILE A 52 5.95 14.98 -13.10
C ILE A 52 5.59 13.99 -14.21
N ASN A 53 4.71 13.05 -13.93
CA ASN A 53 4.30 12.01 -14.87
C ASN A 53 3.72 12.62 -16.16
N LYS A 54 2.86 13.63 -16.04
CA LYS A 54 2.30 14.40 -17.16
C LYS A 54 3.37 15.14 -17.94
N SER A 55 4.33 15.78 -17.25
CA SER A 55 5.43 16.51 -17.91
C SER A 55 6.36 15.60 -18.73
N LEU A 56 6.42 14.32 -18.37
CA LEU A 56 7.15 13.29 -19.10
C LEU A 56 6.33 12.62 -20.22
N GLY A 57 5.07 13.01 -20.40
CA GLY A 57 4.19 12.42 -21.41
C GLY A 57 3.66 11.01 -21.07
N TYR A 58 3.67 10.64 -19.78
CA TYR A 58 3.32 9.27 -19.35
C TYR A 58 1.84 9.11 -18.92
N GLY A 59 0.99 10.10 -19.21
CA GLY A 59 -0.45 10.04 -18.92
C GLY A 59 -0.80 10.43 -17.49
N VAL A 60 -1.96 9.96 -17.02
CA VAL A 60 -2.54 10.31 -15.72
C VAL A 60 -2.20 9.22 -14.69
N LEU A 61 -1.79 9.64 -13.50
CA LEU A 61 -1.71 8.78 -12.33
C LEU A 61 -2.97 8.91 -11.48
N LYS A 62 -3.44 7.79 -10.96
CA LYS A 62 -4.56 7.76 -10.02
C LYS A 62 -4.17 6.89 -8.82
N PRO A 63 -4.73 7.20 -7.63
CA PRO A 63 -4.58 6.30 -6.50
C PRO A 63 -5.24 4.95 -6.82
N LEU A 64 -4.61 3.87 -6.41
CA LEU A 64 -5.21 2.55 -6.51
C LEU A 64 -6.40 2.45 -5.53
N ASP A 65 -7.49 1.84 -5.97
CA ASP A 65 -8.63 1.57 -5.09
C ASP A 65 -8.18 0.81 -3.83
N PRO A 66 -8.62 1.22 -2.63
CA PRO A 66 -8.24 0.55 -1.39
C PRO A 66 -8.48 -0.97 -1.38
N SER A 67 -9.54 -1.44 -2.05
CA SER A 67 -9.85 -2.87 -2.16
C SER A 67 -8.86 -3.67 -3.02
N MET A 68 -8.09 -2.99 -3.85
CA MET A 68 -7.08 -3.57 -4.74
C MET A 68 -5.66 -3.49 -4.19
N ARG A 69 -5.49 -2.91 -3.00
CA ARG A 69 -4.16 -2.72 -2.41
C ARG A 69 -3.70 -3.99 -1.70
N GLY A 70 -2.45 -4.37 -1.92
CA GLY A 70 -1.74 -5.38 -1.14
C GLY A 70 -0.96 -4.76 0.02
N ALA A 71 -0.31 -5.61 0.81
CA ALA A 71 0.65 -5.19 1.82
C ALA A 71 1.97 -4.78 1.16
N ALA A 72 2.66 -3.81 1.75
CA ALA A 72 3.99 -3.38 1.31
C ALA A 72 4.80 -2.85 2.50
N ASP A 73 6.12 -2.97 2.42
CA ASP A 73 7.05 -2.57 3.49
C ASP A 73 6.92 -1.10 3.89
N ILE A 74 6.45 -0.25 2.98
CA ILE A 74 6.17 1.16 3.24
C ILE A 74 5.22 1.37 4.43
N SER A 75 4.34 0.41 4.73
CA SER A 75 3.40 0.49 5.86
C SER A 75 4.09 0.55 7.22
N PHE A 76 5.32 0.00 7.34
CA PHE A 76 6.13 0.12 8.56
C PHE A 76 6.78 1.49 8.71
N VAL A 77 7.00 2.19 7.61
CA VAL A 77 7.63 3.54 7.59
C VAL A 77 6.59 4.64 7.69
N ALA A 78 5.39 4.41 7.14
CA ALA A 78 4.33 5.41 7.03
C ALA A 78 3.99 6.14 8.34
N PRO A 79 3.99 5.51 9.54
CA PRO A 79 3.74 6.23 10.80
C PRO A 79 4.83 7.23 11.22
N TYR A 80 5.99 7.21 10.58
CA TYR A 80 7.18 8.01 10.95
C TYR A 80 7.51 9.10 9.93
N VAL A 81 6.72 9.24 8.88
CA VAL A 81 6.92 10.23 7.82
C VAL A 81 5.61 10.96 7.52
N ASP A 82 5.72 12.20 7.02
CA ASP A 82 4.54 13.01 6.71
C ASP A 82 3.72 12.44 5.56
N ALA A 83 4.39 11.87 4.55
CA ALA A 83 3.76 11.26 3.40
C ALA A 83 4.56 10.08 2.86
N ALA A 84 3.86 9.08 2.32
CA ALA A 84 4.46 7.90 1.75
C ALA A 84 3.69 7.42 0.51
N LEU A 85 4.41 6.94 -0.49
CA LEU A 85 3.85 6.34 -1.70
C LEU A 85 4.50 4.97 -1.96
N ALA A 86 3.68 3.99 -2.31
CA ALA A 86 4.11 2.70 -2.85
C ALA A 86 3.83 2.60 -4.35
N GLY A 87 4.22 1.50 -5.00
CA GLY A 87 3.96 1.27 -6.42
C GLY A 87 4.80 2.16 -7.34
N MET A 88 6.02 2.53 -6.93
CA MET A 88 6.94 3.36 -7.71
C MET A 88 7.78 2.57 -8.72
N GLY A 89 7.71 1.25 -8.67
CA GLY A 89 8.48 0.35 -9.54
C GLY A 89 7.89 0.20 -10.95
N PRO A 90 8.54 -0.60 -11.80
CA PRO A 90 8.07 -0.91 -13.14
C PRO A 90 6.79 -1.77 -13.12
N ASP A 91 6.11 -1.82 -14.26
CA ASP A 91 4.90 -2.62 -14.42
C ASP A 91 5.25 -4.11 -14.53
N GLY A 92 4.38 -4.97 -14.01
CA GLY A 92 4.54 -6.42 -14.03
C GLY A 92 3.24 -7.13 -13.77
N HIS A 93 3.26 -8.45 -13.84
CA HIS A 93 2.09 -9.28 -13.62
C HIS A 93 2.46 -10.62 -12.97
N GLY A 94 1.45 -11.34 -12.45
CA GLY A 94 1.66 -12.66 -11.86
C GLY A 94 2.42 -12.64 -10.53
N ALA A 95 2.43 -11.53 -9.80
CA ALA A 95 3.14 -11.41 -8.54
C ALA A 95 2.85 -12.59 -7.59
N HIS A 96 3.91 -13.12 -6.96
CA HIS A 96 3.87 -14.28 -6.06
C HIS A 96 3.50 -15.61 -6.73
N SER A 97 3.70 -15.75 -8.04
CA SER A 97 3.51 -17.01 -8.78
C SER A 97 4.74 -17.37 -9.61
N GLU A 98 4.76 -18.60 -10.17
CA GLU A 98 5.81 -19.05 -11.09
C GLU A 98 5.78 -18.29 -12.42
N ASP A 99 4.66 -17.65 -12.74
CA ASP A 99 4.46 -16.84 -13.95
C ASP A 99 4.73 -15.34 -13.70
N GLU A 100 5.40 -14.99 -12.62
CA GLU A 100 5.73 -13.59 -12.32
C GLU A 100 6.69 -13.02 -13.35
N TRP A 101 6.34 -11.89 -13.96
CA TRP A 101 7.16 -11.20 -14.94
C TRP A 101 7.13 -9.69 -14.77
N LEU A 102 8.16 -9.03 -15.27
CA LEU A 102 8.38 -7.60 -15.23
C LEU A 102 8.52 -7.05 -16.64
N ASP A 103 7.82 -5.95 -16.94
CA ASP A 103 8.02 -5.21 -18.20
C ASP A 103 9.19 -4.25 -18.07
N LEU A 104 10.35 -4.68 -18.59
CA LEU A 104 11.58 -3.89 -18.58
C LEU A 104 11.46 -2.58 -19.38
N SER A 105 10.52 -2.48 -20.32
CA SER A 105 10.29 -1.25 -21.09
C SER A 105 9.74 -0.11 -20.22
N THR A 106 9.13 -0.44 -19.08
CA THR A 106 8.56 0.54 -18.14
C THR A 106 9.59 1.04 -17.11
N LEU A 107 10.74 0.37 -16.98
CA LEU A 107 11.78 0.71 -16.01
C LEU A 107 12.37 2.12 -16.20
N PRO A 108 12.73 2.59 -17.42
CA PRO A 108 13.21 3.95 -17.62
C PRO A 108 12.19 5.02 -17.21
N LYS A 109 10.91 4.78 -17.51
CA LYS A 109 9.80 5.65 -17.14
C LYS A 109 9.69 5.83 -15.63
N THR A 110 9.64 4.73 -14.89
CA THR A 110 9.47 4.76 -13.44
C THR A 110 10.69 5.31 -12.73
N THR A 111 11.90 4.99 -13.22
CA THR A 111 13.17 5.53 -12.72
C THR A 111 13.26 7.05 -12.91
N SER A 112 12.95 7.55 -14.10
CA SER A 112 12.97 9.00 -14.39
C SER A 112 11.97 9.76 -13.51
N ARG A 113 10.77 9.22 -13.35
CA ARG A 113 9.73 9.77 -12.50
C ARG A 113 10.17 9.87 -11.04
N ALA A 114 10.75 8.80 -10.49
CA ALA A 114 11.25 8.75 -9.12
C ALA A 114 12.43 9.73 -8.91
N ALA A 115 13.39 9.76 -9.84
CA ALA A 115 14.54 10.66 -9.76
C ALA A 115 14.12 12.14 -9.75
N ILE A 116 13.18 12.54 -10.61
CA ILE A 116 12.68 13.92 -10.65
C ILE A 116 11.89 14.25 -9.37
N LEU A 117 11.10 13.32 -8.85
CA LEU A 117 10.38 13.53 -7.60
C LEU A 117 11.36 13.80 -6.45
N ILE A 118 12.37 12.94 -6.28
CA ILE A 118 13.41 13.10 -5.25
C ILE A 118 14.10 14.45 -5.42
N TYR A 119 14.52 14.80 -6.64
CA TYR A 119 15.16 16.07 -6.92
C TYR A 119 14.29 17.27 -6.49
N ARG A 120 12.99 17.24 -6.80
CA ARG A 120 12.06 18.35 -6.46
C ARG A 120 11.71 18.44 -4.99
N LEU A 121 11.79 17.34 -4.24
CA LEU A 121 11.48 17.31 -2.81
C LEU A 121 12.69 17.71 -1.95
N THR A 122 13.88 17.68 -2.50
CA THR A 122 15.15 17.97 -1.77
C THR A 122 15.75 19.33 -2.11
N ARG A 123 15.02 20.22 -2.82
CA ARG A 123 15.52 21.54 -3.27
C ARG A 123 14.65 22.68 -2.79
#